data_445b03faaef29f3885fe117c24deb4ee
#
_entry.id   445b03faaef29f3885fe117c24deb4ee
#
_cell.length_a   1.000
_cell.length_b   1.000
_cell.length_c   1.000
_cell.angle_alpha   90.00
_cell.angle_beta   90.00
_cell.angle_gamma   90.00
#
_symmetry.space_group_name_H-M   'P 1'
#
loop_
_entity.id
_entity.type
_entity.pdbx_description
1 polymer ?
#
loop_
_entity_poly.entity_id
_entity_poly.type
_entity_poly.pdbx_seq_one_letter_code
_entity_poly.pdbx_strand_id
1 'polypeptide(L)'
;MDFFNYIIGQINTFLWSYVLIVLLLLSGLFYTLRTGFAQGRLLGDMVALITGKLSSLRDGEKKIAGQVTGFQAFCIAVASHVGTGNLAGVAIAVSIGGPGALFWMWIIALLGAATSMIENTLAQTYKVKDGKGGFRGGPSYYMEKALGQKTLGYIFSVIVILTFAFIFNTVQANTIAKAFETSFASFGMNSYIAAIILAALTALVIFGGLHRIANVVSLMVPIMAIAYVVVAIIVLALNITHIPRLFLSIIEAAFGVKQAVGGAIGVALLQGIKRGLYSNEAGMGSAPNAAATSNVSHPVKQGLLQAFGVFVDTILICSATGFIVLLYPEYNAGTDTGIQLTQFALSYSVGAWGAHFITLCIFLFAFSSLIGNYYYGEANLEFLTKSKSSMFIFRILTVVFVFLGSIASLGLVWDIADVFMGIMALMNIIVIAILSPKAVAIIKDYIKQRKEGKNPVFRAKDIPGLENTECWDD
;
A
#
# COMPACT_ATOMS: atom_id res chain seq x y z
N MET A 1 21.04 -16.39 16.60
CA MET A 1 20.60 -15.33 15.68
C MET A 1 21.12 -15.54 14.27
N ASP A 2 22.36 -15.92 14.07
CA ASP A 2 22.97 -16.03 12.73
C ASP A 2 22.30 -17.05 11.80
N PHE A 3 21.87 -18.20 12.32
CA PHE A 3 21.15 -19.21 11.53
C PHE A 3 19.78 -18.73 11.07
N PHE A 4 19.04 -18.02 11.91
CA PHE A 4 17.73 -17.45 11.55
C PHE A 4 17.86 -16.36 10.50
N ASN A 5 18.81 -15.43 10.67
CA ASN A 5 19.10 -14.39 9.67
C ASN A 5 19.56 -14.99 8.34
N TYR A 6 20.34 -16.07 8.37
CA TYR A 6 20.76 -16.79 7.17
C TYR A 6 19.57 -17.37 6.41
N ILE A 7 18.65 -18.05 7.10
CA ILE A 7 17.45 -18.62 6.45
C ILE A 7 16.57 -17.52 5.83
N ILE A 8 16.30 -16.44 6.57
CA ILE A 8 15.54 -15.30 6.06
C ILE A 8 16.21 -14.71 4.82
N GLY A 9 17.53 -14.54 4.86
CA GLY A 9 18.29 -14.03 3.72
C GLY A 9 18.19 -14.92 2.48
N GLN A 10 18.26 -16.25 2.64
CA GLN A 10 18.11 -17.20 1.53
C GLN A 10 16.69 -17.16 0.93
N ILE A 11 15.65 -17.12 1.76
CA ILE A 11 14.27 -17.01 1.31
C ILE A 11 14.05 -15.69 0.58
N ASN A 12 14.54 -14.57 1.12
CA ASN A 12 14.49 -13.27 0.47
C ASN A 12 15.15 -13.28 -0.91
N THR A 13 16.37 -13.84 -0.99
CA THR A 13 17.10 -13.94 -2.25
C THR A 13 16.32 -14.75 -3.28
N PHE A 14 15.81 -15.91 -2.90
CA PHE A 14 15.04 -16.77 -3.80
C PHE A 14 13.76 -16.07 -4.29
N LEU A 15 12.97 -15.51 -3.39
CA LEU A 15 11.70 -14.87 -3.73
C LEU A 15 11.91 -13.65 -4.63
N TRP A 16 12.82 -12.76 -4.25
CA TRP A 16 12.94 -11.47 -4.91
C TRP A 16 13.86 -11.47 -6.12
N SER A 17 14.94 -12.25 -6.11
CA SER A 17 15.87 -12.25 -7.25
C SER A 17 15.40 -13.11 -8.42
N TYR A 18 14.58 -14.16 -8.17
CA TYR A 18 14.24 -15.12 -9.22
C TYR A 18 12.75 -15.18 -9.57
N VAL A 19 11.86 -14.90 -8.63
CA VAL A 19 10.43 -15.17 -8.82
C VAL A 19 9.60 -13.90 -8.92
N LEU A 20 9.62 -13.07 -7.88
CA LEU A 20 8.65 -11.98 -7.75
C LEU A 20 8.84 -10.85 -8.74
N ILE A 21 10.08 -10.45 -9.04
CA ILE A 21 10.34 -9.38 -10.00
C ILE A 21 9.71 -9.72 -11.35
N VAL A 22 9.98 -10.92 -11.84
CA VAL A 22 9.46 -11.39 -13.13
C VAL A 22 7.93 -11.48 -13.08
N LEU A 23 7.40 -12.10 -12.04
CA LEU A 23 5.96 -12.30 -11.88
C LEU A 23 5.19 -10.98 -11.79
N LEU A 24 5.68 -10.01 -11.03
CA LEU A 24 5.07 -8.70 -10.85
C LEU A 24 5.08 -7.89 -12.15
N LEU A 25 6.21 -7.85 -12.85
CA LEU A 25 6.33 -7.12 -14.11
C LEU A 25 5.47 -7.77 -15.22
N LEU A 26 5.51 -9.09 -15.35
CA LEU A 26 4.74 -9.80 -16.36
C LEU A 26 3.24 -9.73 -16.10
N SER A 27 2.80 -9.89 -14.85
CA SER A 27 1.37 -9.78 -14.50
C SER A 27 0.84 -8.37 -14.74
N GLY A 28 1.55 -7.35 -14.30
CA GLY A 28 1.17 -5.95 -14.52
C GLY A 28 1.11 -5.59 -16.00
N LEU A 29 2.09 -6.04 -16.80
CA LEU A 29 2.08 -5.87 -18.24
C LEU A 29 0.92 -6.63 -18.91
N PHE A 30 0.70 -7.88 -18.52
CA PHE A 30 -0.42 -8.70 -19.01
C PHE A 30 -1.76 -8.02 -18.75
N TYR A 31 -2.03 -7.53 -17.54
CA TYR A 31 -3.29 -6.83 -17.24
C TYR A 31 -3.40 -5.50 -17.97
N THR A 32 -2.30 -4.75 -18.09
CA THR A 32 -2.25 -3.52 -18.90
C THR A 32 -2.69 -3.76 -20.32
N LEU A 33 -2.15 -4.79 -20.98
CA LEU A 33 -2.48 -5.15 -22.36
C LEU A 33 -3.91 -5.68 -22.48
N ARG A 34 -4.35 -6.59 -21.58
CA ARG A 34 -5.68 -7.21 -21.62
C ARG A 34 -6.82 -6.20 -21.37
N THR A 35 -6.58 -5.15 -20.60
CA THR A 35 -7.54 -4.09 -20.34
C THR A 35 -7.42 -2.91 -21.32
N GLY A 36 -6.45 -2.96 -22.23
CA GLY A 36 -6.17 -1.89 -23.19
C GLY A 36 -5.71 -0.61 -22.49
N PHE A 37 -4.80 -0.73 -21.53
CA PHE A 37 -4.24 0.38 -20.74
C PHE A 37 -5.34 1.15 -19.96
N ALA A 38 -6.29 0.42 -19.37
CA ALA A 38 -7.43 1.03 -18.67
C ALA A 38 -6.99 1.93 -17.51
N GLN A 39 -5.93 1.57 -16.75
CA GLN A 39 -5.41 2.38 -15.65
C GLN A 39 -4.94 3.79 -16.09
N GLY A 40 -4.51 3.96 -17.33
CA GLY A 40 -4.17 5.28 -17.88
C GLY A 40 -5.36 5.96 -18.53
N ARG A 41 -6.13 5.21 -19.37
CA ARG A 41 -7.27 5.77 -20.12
C ARG A 41 -8.42 6.23 -19.22
N LEU A 42 -8.60 5.62 -18.07
CA LEU A 42 -9.66 5.94 -17.11
C LEU A 42 -9.18 6.86 -15.97
N LEU A 43 -8.00 7.50 -16.10
CA LEU A 43 -7.50 8.45 -15.10
C LEU A 43 -8.49 9.59 -14.84
N GLY A 44 -9.18 10.07 -15.88
CA GLY A 44 -10.26 11.04 -15.74
C GLY A 44 -11.41 10.56 -14.87
N ASP A 45 -11.80 9.28 -14.98
CA ASP A 45 -12.83 8.67 -14.14
C ASP A 45 -12.33 8.48 -12.69
N MET A 46 -11.05 8.14 -12.48
CA MET A 46 -10.46 8.06 -11.14
C MET A 46 -10.55 9.41 -10.41
N VAL A 47 -10.14 10.49 -11.07
CA VAL A 47 -10.24 11.85 -10.53
C VAL A 47 -11.70 12.26 -10.34
N ALA A 48 -12.60 11.93 -11.26
CA ALA A 48 -14.02 12.24 -11.16
C ALA A 48 -14.69 11.51 -9.97
N LEU A 49 -14.28 10.27 -9.65
CA LEU A 49 -14.74 9.52 -8.48
C LEU A 49 -14.25 10.16 -7.16
N ILE A 50 -12.99 10.59 -7.10
CA ILE A 50 -12.41 11.26 -5.92
C ILE A 50 -13.08 12.62 -5.68
N THR A 51 -13.29 13.40 -6.75
CA THR A 51 -13.89 14.75 -6.65
C THR A 51 -15.41 14.75 -6.54
N GLY A 52 -16.05 13.58 -6.62
CA GLY A 52 -17.51 13.45 -6.58
C GLY A 52 -18.23 13.84 -7.87
N LYS A 53 -17.51 14.20 -8.95
CA LYS A 53 -18.09 14.48 -10.28
C LYS A 53 -18.71 13.24 -10.91
N LEU A 54 -18.17 12.05 -10.61
CA LEU A 54 -18.77 10.76 -10.95
C LEU A 54 -19.22 10.11 -9.64
N SER A 55 -20.52 9.82 -9.52
CA SER A 55 -21.05 9.17 -8.32
C SER A 55 -20.51 7.76 -8.16
N SER A 56 -20.12 7.38 -6.95
CA SER A 56 -19.80 6.00 -6.62
C SER A 56 -21.05 5.13 -6.49
N LEU A 57 -22.21 5.71 -6.24
CA LEU A 57 -23.51 5.06 -6.10
C LEU A 57 -24.32 5.10 -7.41
N ARG A 58 -25.46 4.41 -7.45
CA ARG A 58 -26.45 4.56 -8.53
C ARG A 58 -27.03 5.97 -8.51
N ASP A 59 -27.47 6.45 -9.66
CA ASP A 59 -28.12 7.75 -9.75
C ASP A 59 -29.42 7.74 -8.91
N GLY A 60 -29.58 8.74 -8.05
CA GLY A 60 -30.71 8.84 -7.12
C GLY A 60 -30.58 8.03 -5.84
N GLU A 61 -29.57 7.16 -5.72
CA GLU A 61 -29.32 6.39 -4.49
C GLU A 61 -28.68 7.28 -3.42
N LYS A 62 -29.24 7.25 -2.22
CA LYS A 62 -28.70 7.99 -1.07
C LYS A 62 -27.71 7.14 -0.28
N LYS A 63 -26.71 7.81 0.30
CA LYS A 63 -25.78 7.20 1.23
C LYS A 63 -26.54 6.63 2.44
N ILE A 64 -26.34 5.34 2.72
CA ILE A 64 -26.91 4.68 3.89
C ILE A 64 -26.04 5.00 5.09
N ALA A 65 -26.65 5.52 6.15
CA ALA A 65 -25.93 5.77 7.42
C ALA A 65 -25.34 4.45 7.95
N GLY A 66 -24.08 4.50 8.37
CA GLY A 66 -23.40 3.31 8.87
C GLY A 66 -22.69 2.45 7.80
N GLN A 67 -22.83 2.73 6.52
CA GLN A 67 -22.03 2.07 5.46
C GLN A 67 -20.76 2.86 5.13
N VAL A 68 -19.69 2.12 4.83
CA VAL A 68 -18.43 2.70 4.33
C VAL A 68 -18.63 3.16 2.88
N THR A 69 -18.27 4.41 2.62
CA THR A 69 -18.34 4.96 1.27
C THR A 69 -17.15 4.53 0.42
N GLY A 70 -17.26 4.67 -0.91
CA GLY A 70 -16.16 4.41 -1.82
C GLY A 70 -14.90 5.20 -1.47
N PHE A 71 -15.05 6.48 -1.10
CA PHE A 71 -13.94 7.34 -0.67
C PHE A 71 -13.35 6.91 0.68
N GLN A 72 -14.17 6.50 1.65
CA GLN A 72 -13.66 5.99 2.92
C GLN A 72 -12.89 4.68 2.74
N ALA A 73 -13.37 3.75 1.91
CA ALA A 73 -12.63 2.53 1.57
C ALA A 73 -11.30 2.82 0.86
N PHE A 74 -11.29 3.81 -0.04
CA PHE A 74 -10.07 4.32 -0.65
C PHE A 74 -9.11 4.88 0.41
N CYS A 75 -9.58 5.70 1.34
CA CYS A 75 -8.73 6.25 2.41
C CYS A 75 -8.19 5.17 3.35
N ILE A 76 -8.95 4.09 3.64
CA ILE A 76 -8.47 2.97 4.45
C ILE A 76 -7.30 2.27 3.75
N ALA A 77 -7.41 2.03 2.44
CA ALA A 77 -6.33 1.42 1.68
C ALA A 77 -5.11 2.35 1.56
N VAL A 78 -5.32 3.62 1.22
CA VAL A 78 -4.23 4.61 1.13
C VAL A 78 -3.57 4.84 2.50
N ALA A 79 -4.31 4.72 3.61
CA ALA A 79 -3.73 4.77 4.96
C ALA A 79 -2.73 3.63 5.21
N SER A 80 -3.00 2.42 4.68
CA SER A 80 -2.03 1.31 4.74
C SER A 80 -0.83 1.58 3.83
N HIS A 81 -1.08 2.00 2.60
CA HIS A 81 -0.05 2.26 1.58
C HIS A 81 0.90 3.38 2.00
N VAL A 82 0.37 4.57 2.34
CA VAL A 82 1.15 5.76 2.68
C VAL A 82 1.66 5.67 4.12
N GLY A 83 2.82 5.09 4.27
CA GLY A 83 3.44 4.81 5.57
C GLY A 83 4.97 4.92 5.54
N THR A 84 5.62 3.98 6.23
CA THR A 84 7.09 3.90 6.25
C THR A 84 7.68 3.65 4.87
N GLY A 85 6.97 2.97 3.98
CA GLY A 85 7.40 2.71 2.61
C GLY A 85 7.78 3.97 1.85
N ASN A 86 6.96 5.00 1.95
CA ASN A 86 7.12 6.26 1.22
C ASN A 86 8.28 7.14 1.74
N LEU A 87 8.59 7.08 3.01
CA LEU A 87 9.62 7.93 3.62
C LEU A 87 10.91 7.15 3.87
N ALA A 88 10.86 6.10 4.70
CA ALA A 88 12.01 5.29 5.03
C ALA A 88 12.35 4.27 3.93
N GLY A 89 11.36 3.63 3.32
CA GLY A 89 11.55 2.64 2.26
C GLY A 89 12.17 3.24 1.00
N VAL A 90 11.75 4.43 0.58
CA VAL A 90 12.35 5.16 -0.55
C VAL A 90 13.80 5.53 -0.24
N ALA A 91 14.09 6.02 0.98
CA ALA A 91 15.45 6.33 1.39
C ALA A 91 16.34 5.09 1.36
N ILE A 92 15.85 3.93 1.83
CA ILE A 92 16.54 2.63 1.71
C ILE A 92 16.77 2.26 0.23
N ALA A 93 15.74 2.41 -0.62
CA ALA A 93 15.85 2.07 -2.04
C ALA A 93 16.94 2.90 -2.73
N VAL A 94 16.97 4.20 -2.47
CA VAL A 94 17.93 5.12 -3.07
C VAL A 94 19.34 4.94 -2.48
N SER A 95 19.49 4.71 -1.18
CA SER A 95 20.80 4.50 -0.56
C SER A 95 21.48 3.20 -1.01
N ILE A 96 20.71 2.12 -1.25
CA ILE A 96 21.24 0.82 -1.68
C ILE A 96 21.28 0.71 -3.21
N GLY A 97 20.18 1.09 -3.88
CA GLY A 97 19.99 0.91 -5.33
C GLY A 97 20.40 2.13 -6.17
N GLY A 98 20.82 3.22 -5.51
CA GLY A 98 21.12 4.47 -6.19
C GLY A 98 19.87 5.16 -6.78
N PRO A 99 20.08 6.27 -7.54
CA PRO A 99 18.98 7.04 -8.14
C PRO A 99 18.06 6.20 -9.04
N GLY A 100 18.62 5.18 -9.72
CA GLY A 100 17.88 4.29 -10.62
C GLY A 100 16.77 3.48 -9.95
N ALA A 101 16.85 3.26 -8.64
CA ALA A 101 15.79 2.60 -7.89
C ALA A 101 14.45 3.36 -8.01
N LEU A 102 14.47 4.69 -8.02
CA LEU A 102 13.27 5.50 -8.16
C LEU A 102 12.58 5.30 -9.53
N PHE A 103 13.36 5.16 -10.61
CA PHE A 103 12.82 4.81 -11.92
C PHE A 103 12.06 3.48 -11.90
N TRP A 104 12.63 2.44 -11.28
CA TRP A 104 12.00 1.13 -11.19
C TRP A 104 10.78 1.13 -10.25
N MET A 105 10.75 2.01 -9.24
CA MET A 105 9.53 2.28 -8.47
C MET A 105 8.41 2.85 -9.35
N TRP A 106 8.72 3.75 -10.28
CA TRP A 106 7.71 4.29 -11.22
C TRP A 106 7.18 3.19 -12.15
N ILE A 107 8.06 2.35 -12.68
CA ILE A 107 7.65 1.25 -13.57
C ILE A 107 6.71 0.28 -12.85
N ILE A 108 7.08 -0.14 -11.62
CA ILE A 108 6.22 -1.07 -10.88
C ILE A 108 4.90 -0.42 -10.45
N ALA A 109 4.85 0.89 -10.21
CA ALA A 109 3.59 1.59 -9.93
C ALA A 109 2.67 1.68 -11.14
N LEU A 110 3.22 2.02 -12.33
CA LEU A 110 2.45 2.08 -13.58
C LEU A 110 1.84 0.72 -13.93
N LEU A 111 2.60 -0.35 -13.81
CA LEU A 111 2.14 -1.71 -14.07
C LEU A 111 1.26 -2.24 -12.92
N GLY A 112 1.65 -1.97 -11.70
CA GLY A 112 0.93 -2.35 -10.48
C GLY A 112 -0.46 -1.73 -10.40
N ALA A 113 -0.67 -0.52 -10.92
CA ALA A 113 -2.00 0.09 -10.98
C ALA A 113 -3.01 -0.77 -11.76
N ALA A 114 -2.59 -1.45 -12.84
CA ALA A 114 -3.45 -2.40 -13.55
C ALA A 114 -3.73 -3.64 -12.68
N THR A 115 -2.73 -4.16 -11.98
CA THR A 115 -2.88 -5.29 -11.06
C THR A 115 -3.84 -4.94 -9.92
N SER A 116 -3.66 -3.77 -9.31
CA SER A 116 -4.54 -3.25 -8.26
C SER A 116 -5.98 -3.09 -8.75
N MET A 117 -6.19 -2.59 -9.98
CA MET A 117 -7.53 -2.50 -10.57
C MET A 117 -8.19 -3.88 -10.69
N ILE A 118 -7.46 -4.91 -11.12
CA ILE A 118 -7.97 -6.29 -11.26
C ILE A 118 -8.37 -6.86 -9.88
N GLU A 119 -7.45 -6.87 -8.91
CA GLU A 119 -7.70 -7.49 -7.60
C GLU A 119 -8.84 -6.80 -6.83
N ASN A 120 -8.92 -5.48 -6.88
CA ASN A 120 -9.95 -4.71 -6.19
C ASN A 120 -11.32 -4.83 -6.88
N THR A 121 -11.36 -4.96 -8.21
CA THR A 121 -12.58 -5.30 -8.93
C THR A 121 -13.09 -6.68 -8.51
N LEU A 122 -12.23 -7.68 -8.41
CA LEU A 122 -12.59 -9.03 -7.94
C LEU A 122 -13.11 -9.00 -6.50
N ALA A 123 -12.45 -8.27 -5.61
CA ALA A 123 -12.87 -8.17 -4.22
C ALA A 123 -14.25 -7.55 -4.06
N GLN A 124 -14.57 -6.53 -4.83
CA GLN A 124 -15.89 -5.94 -4.87
C GLN A 124 -16.95 -6.89 -5.50
N THR A 125 -16.55 -7.64 -6.52
CA THR A 125 -17.44 -8.60 -7.18
C THR A 125 -17.87 -9.72 -6.23
N TYR A 126 -16.95 -10.24 -5.43
CA TYR A 126 -17.18 -11.39 -4.53
C TYR A 126 -17.34 -10.99 -3.06
N LYS A 127 -17.71 -9.73 -2.78
CA LYS A 127 -18.03 -9.28 -1.42
C LYS A 127 -19.28 -9.94 -0.89
N VAL A 128 -19.38 -10.02 0.43
CA VAL A 128 -20.53 -10.57 1.16
C VAL A 128 -21.08 -9.55 2.14
N LYS A 129 -22.32 -9.71 2.58
CA LYS A 129 -22.93 -8.90 3.65
C LYS A 129 -22.30 -9.27 4.99
N ASP A 130 -21.96 -8.27 5.81
CA ASP A 130 -21.32 -8.49 7.13
C ASP A 130 -22.30 -8.80 8.26
N GLY A 131 -23.62 -8.82 7.98
CA GLY A 131 -24.68 -9.00 8.96
C GLY A 131 -24.95 -7.79 9.85
N LYS A 132 -24.22 -6.69 9.66
CA LYS A 132 -24.37 -5.43 10.42
C LYS A 132 -24.75 -4.23 9.51
N GLY A 133 -25.15 -4.52 8.28
CA GLY A 133 -25.52 -3.53 7.27
C GLY A 133 -24.37 -3.04 6.37
N GLY A 134 -23.17 -3.58 6.54
CA GLY A 134 -22.00 -3.34 5.70
C GLY A 134 -21.62 -4.54 4.84
N PHE A 135 -20.39 -4.50 4.31
CA PHE A 135 -19.83 -5.53 3.45
C PHE A 135 -18.45 -5.97 3.93
N ARG A 136 -18.09 -7.22 3.58
CA ARG A 136 -16.77 -7.81 3.76
C ARG A 136 -16.35 -8.49 2.47
N GLY A 137 -15.05 -8.59 2.25
CA GLY A 137 -14.49 -9.27 1.08
C GLY A 137 -12.97 -9.21 1.12
N GLY A 138 -12.36 -9.49 -0.02
CA GLY A 138 -10.92 -9.56 -0.18
C GLY A 138 -10.48 -10.87 -0.80
N PRO A 139 -9.17 -11.17 -0.84
CA PRO A 139 -8.65 -12.35 -1.50
C PRO A 139 -9.22 -13.66 -0.99
N SER A 140 -9.35 -13.82 0.32
CA SER A 140 -9.90 -15.02 0.93
C SER A 140 -11.32 -15.32 0.43
N TYR A 141 -12.13 -14.27 0.21
CA TYR A 141 -13.49 -14.40 -0.29
C TYR A 141 -13.52 -14.77 -1.77
N TYR A 142 -12.69 -14.17 -2.65
CA TYR A 142 -12.70 -14.60 -4.03
C TYR A 142 -12.00 -15.95 -4.25
N MET A 143 -11.06 -16.35 -3.38
CA MET A 143 -10.53 -17.72 -3.37
C MET A 143 -11.63 -18.74 -3.04
N GLU A 144 -12.50 -18.45 -2.05
CA GLU A 144 -13.62 -19.31 -1.70
C GLU A 144 -14.73 -19.26 -2.76
N LYS A 145 -15.24 -18.08 -3.10
CA LYS A 145 -16.45 -17.91 -3.94
C LYS A 145 -16.19 -18.12 -5.43
N ALA A 146 -15.06 -17.61 -5.96
CA ALA A 146 -14.75 -17.67 -7.39
C ALA A 146 -14.00 -18.92 -7.80
N LEU A 147 -13.12 -19.47 -6.94
CA LEU A 147 -12.35 -20.69 -7.21
C LEU A 147 -12.87 -21.93 -6.49
N GLY A 148 -13.80 -21.80 -5.53
CA GLY A 148 -14.24 -22.91 -4.69
C GLY A 148 -13.18 -23.42 -3.71
N GLN A 149 -12.07 -22.67 -3.51
CA GLN A 149 -10.90 -23.09 -2.73
C GLN A 149 -10.89 -22.45 -1.34
N LYS A 150 -11.80 -22.89 -0.46
CA LYS A 150 -11.94 -22.36 0.89
C LYS A 150 -10.66 -22.50 1.73
N THR A 151 -9.97 -23.63 1.62
CA THR A 151 -8.71 -23.88 2.32
C THR A 151 -7.63 -22.88 1.92
N LEU A 152 -7.54 -22.53 0.62
CA LEU A 152 -6.63 -21.51 0.14
C LEU A 152 -6.97 -20.14 0.75
N GLY A 153 -8.25 -19.80 0.86
CA GLY A 153 -8.72 -18.60 1.55
C GLY A 153 -8.32 -18.57 3.02
N TYR A 154 -8.39 -19.69 3.72
CA TYR A 154 -7.94 -19.79 5.12
C TYR A 154 -6.43 -19.57 5.26
N ILE A 155 -5.62 -20.22 4.42
CA ILE A 155 -4.15 -20.04 4.42
C ILE A 155 -3.81 -18.58 4.14
N PHE A 156 -4.44 -17.97 3.13
CA PHE A 156 -4.21 -16.57 2.78
C PHE A 156 -4.59 -15.63 3.93
N SER A 157 -5.73 -15.86 4.59
CA SER A 157 -6.16 -15.06 5.76
C SER A 157 -5.14 -15.09 6.89
N VAL A 158 -4.58 -16.26 7.20
CA VAL A 158 -3.53 -16.40 8.23
C VAL A 158 -2.29 -15.59 7.83
N ILE A 159 -1.87 -15.68 6.56
CA ILE A 159 -0.72 -14.93 6.05
C ILE A 159 -0.96 -13.42 6.13
N VAL A 160 -2.17 -12.93 5.76
CA VAL A 160 -2.52 -11.50 5.89
C VAL A 160 -2.45 -11.04 7.35
N ILE A 161 -2.98 -11.81 8.28
CA ILE A 161 -2.94 -11.50 9.71
C ILE A 161 -1.48 -11.36 10.18
N LEU A 162 -0.64 -12.34 9.87
CA LEU A 162 0.78 -12.32 10.24
C LEU A 162 1.51 -11.14 9.59
N THR A 163 1.31 -10.93 8.30
CA THR A 163 2.00 -9.88 7.54
C THR A 163 1.58 -8.49 8.00
N PHE A 164 0.29 -8.17 7.97
CA PHE A 164 -0.18 -6.81 8.17
C PHE A 164 -0.35 -6.45 9.65
N ALA A 165 -1.14 -7.25 10.40
CA ALA A 165 -1.45 -6.89 11.77
C ALA A 165 -0.25 -7.00 12.74
N PHE A 166 0.74 -7.82 12.41
CA PHE A 166 1.90 -8.01 13.27
C PHE A 166 3.19 -7.48 12.64
N ILE A 167 3.67 -8.08 11.54
CA ILE A 167 4.99 -7.79 10.99
C ILE A 167 5.07 -6.36 10.42
N PHE A 168 4.15 -5.96 9.53
CA PHE A 168 4.16 -4.60 8.98
C PHE A 168 3.93 -3.56 10.08
N ASN A 169 3.11 -3.86 11.07
CA ASN A 169 2.94 -2.98 12.22
C ASN A 169 4.22 -2.83 13.05
N THR A 170 5.07 -3.86 13.15
CA THR A 170 6.39 -3.68 13.77
C THR A 170 7.29 -2.75 12.97
N VAL A 171 7.25 -2.80 11.62
CA VAL A 171 8.02 -1.87 10.76
C VAL A 171 7.55 -0.43 10.95
N GLN A 172 6.22 -0.21 10.94
CA GLN A 172 5.65 1.12 11.14
C GLN A 172 6.05 1.70 12.50
N ALA A 173 5.85 0.91 13.58
CA ALA A 173 6.17 1.33 14.94
C ALA A 173 7.68 1.59 15.15
N ASN A 174 8.54 0.75 14.59
CA ASN A 174 10.00 0.92 14.62
C ASN A 174 10.42 2.24 13.99
N THR A 175 9.91 2.53 12.80
CA THR A 175 10.27 3.74 12.07
C THR A 175 9.82 5.02 12.79
N ILE A 176 8.60 5.03 13.38
CA ILE A 176 8.14 6.15 14.21
C ILE A 176 9.06 6.34 15.42
N ALA A 177 9.38 5.24 16.13
CA ALA A 177 10.23 5.30 17.32
C ALA A 177 11.62 5.87 16.98
N LYS A 178 12.22 5.45 15.87
CA LYS A 178 13.53 5.96 15.40
C LYS A 178 13.46 7.44 15.01
N ALA A 179 12.40 7.88 14.35
CA ALA A 179 12.22 9.29 14.03
C ALA A 179 12.08 10.15 15.30
N PHE A 180 11.36 9.66 16.31
CA PHE A 180 11.22 10.35 17.59
C PHE A 180 12.54 10.42 18.37
N GLU A 181 13.31 9.33 18.42
CA GLU A 181 14.65 9.32 18.99
C GLU A 181 15.54 10.40 18.36
N THR A 182 15.56 10.47 17.01
CA THR A 182 16.39 11.46 16.29
C THR A 182 15.94 12.90 16.59
N SER A 183 14.65 13.19 16.52
CA SER A 183 14.15 14.57 16.65
C SER A 183 14.06 15.08 18.09
N PHE A 184 13.90 14.20 19.08
CA PHE A 184 13.64 14.57 20.47
C PHE A 184 14.65 13.98 21.46
N ALA A 185 15.86 13.63 20.98
CA ALA A 185 16.94 13.11 21.81
C ALA A 185 17.29 14.05 22.97
N SER A 186 17.31 15.37 22.73
CA SER A 186 17.58 16.38 23.73
C SER A 186 16.54 16.45 24.87
N PHE A 187 15.35 15.92 24.66
CA PHE A 187 14.27 15.81 25.64
C PHE A 187 14.23 14.42 26.32
N GLY A 188 15.24 13.57 26.11
CA GLY A 188 15.30 12.24 26.70
C GLY A 188 14.36 11.20 26.03
N MET A 189 13.86 11.49 24.83
CA MET A 189 13.05 10.53 24.07
C MET A 189 13.89 9.32 23.72
N ASN A 190 13.33 8.13 23.96
CA ASN A 190 13.92 6.86 23.59
C ASN A 190 12.85 5.89 23.06
N SER A 191 13.28 4.78 22.48
CA SER A 191 12.37 3.78 21.87
C SER A 191 11.33 3.23 22.84
N TYR A 192 11.61 3.12 24.14
CA TYR A 192 10.65 2.60 25.13
C TYR A 192 9.51 3.60 25.39
N ILE A 193 9.83 4.89 25.51
CA ILE A 193 8.81 5.95 25.68
C ILE A 193 7.93 6.00 24.43
N ALA A 194 8.54 5.99 23.23
CA ALA A 194 7.82 5.95 21.97
C ALA A 194 6.92 4.71 21.89
N ALA A 195 7.42 3.53 22.29
CA ALA A 195 6.68 2.27 22.29
C ALA A 195 5.40 2.34 23.15
N ILE A 196 5.50 2.90 24.37
CA ILE A 196 4.36 3.05 25.27
C ILE A 196 3.30 3.98 24.65
N ILE A 197 3.74 5.13 24.13
CA ILE A 197 2.84 6.12 23.51
C ILE A 197 2.12 5.49 22.30
N LEU A 198 2.86 4.85 21.40
CA LEU A 198 2.30 4.24 20.21
C LEU A 198 1.34 3.09 20.52
N ALA A 199 1.70 2.22 21.48
CA ALA A 199 0.84 1.14 21.91
C ALA A 199 -0.48 1.67 22.50
N ALA A 200 -0.42 2.70 23.34
CA ALA A 200 -1.61 3.31 23.94
C ALA A 200 -2.50 3.97 22.88
N LEU A 201 -1.94 4.76 21.96
CA LEU A 201 -2.70 5.40 20.87
C LEU A 201 -3.32 4.36 19.94
N THR A 202 -2.57 3.30 19.58
CA THR A 202 -3.08 2.20 18.76
C THR A 202 -4.27 1.52 19.43
N ALA A 203 -4.15 1.18 20.73
CA ALA A 203 -5.22 0.59 21.49
C ALA A 203 -6.48 1.47 21.50
N LEU A 204 -6.33 2.78 21.75
CA LEU A 204 -7.46 3.72 21.74
C LEU A 204 -8.25 3.73 20.43
N VAL A 205 -7.58 3.53 19.29
CA VAL A 205 -8.24 3.55 17.97
C VAL A 205 -8.86 2.20 17.65
N ILE A 206 -8.08 1.10 17.75
CA ILE A 206 -8.53 -0.21 17.26
C ILE A 206 -9.69 -0.81 18.07
N PHE A 207 -9.81 -0.48 19.34
CA PHE A 207 -10.96 -0.89 20.14
C PHE A 207 -12.26 -0.16 19.76
N GLY A 208 -12.19 0.91 18.94
CA GLY A 208 -13.33 1.67 18.43
C GLY A 208 -14.04 1.09 17.19
N GLY A 209 -13.46 0.06 16.56
CA GLY A 209 -14.03 -0.65 15.40
C GLY A 209 -13.94 0.11 14.07
N LEU A 210 -14.43 -0.53 12.97
CA LEU A 210 -14.27 -0.09 11.58
C LEU A 210 -14.71 1.37 11.31
N HIS A 211 -15.83 1.80 11.85
CA HIS A 211 -16.31 3.18 11.62
C HIS A 211 -15.37 4.23 12.18
N ARG A 212 -14.81 3.98 13.37
CA ARG A 212 -13.83 4.88 13.97
C ARG A 212 -12.56 4.92 13.13
N ILE A 213 -12.09 3.76 12.67
CA ILE A 213 -10.96 3.63 11.75
C ILE A 213 -11.21 4.44 10.48
N ALA A 214 -12.32 4.20 9.79
CA ALA A 214 -12.67 4.88 8.54
C ALA A 214 -12.73 6.41 8.70
N ASN A 215 -13.29 6.91 9.80
CA ASN A 215 -13.38 8.34 10.06
C ASN A 215 -12.02 8.97 10.35
N VAL A 216 -11.17 8.32 11.16
CA VAL A 216 -9.83 8.81 11.49
C VAL A 216 -8.97 8.89 10.24
N VAL A 217 -8.88 7.80 9.45
CA VAL A 217 -8.03 7.78 8.26
C VAL A 217 -8.55 8.67 7.13
N SER A 218 -9.86 8.83 6.96
CA SER A 218 -10.43 9.70 5.93
C SER A 218 -10.14 11.19 6.15
N LEU A 219 -9.84 11.58 7.40
CA LEU A 219 -9.38 12.92 7.73
C LEU A 219 -7.85 13.04 7.64
N MET A 220 -7.13 12.07 8.19
CA MET A 220 -5.66 12.13 8.28
C MET A 220 -4.99 12.04 6.91
N VAL A 221 -5.41 11.08 6.07
CA VAL A 221 -4.74 10.77 4.80
C VAL A 221 -4.64 11.97 3.85
N PRO A 222 -5.73 12.69 3.51
CA PRO A 222 -5.62 13.84 2.62
C PRO A 222 -4.76 14.97 3.18
N ILE A 223 -4.90 15.26 4.47
CA ILE A 223 -4.14 16.35 5.12
C ILE A 223 -2.65 16.07 5.08
N MET A 224 -2.23 14.87 5.50
CA MET A 224 -0.82 14.51 5.55
C MET A 224 -0.19 14.45 4.15
N ALA A 225 -0.92 13.88 3.15
CA ALA A 225 -0.42 13.78 1.79
C ALA A 225 -0.21 15.18 1.17
N ILE A 226 -1.20 16.08 1.32
CA ILE A 226 -1.10 17.44 0.79
C ILE A 226 0.05 18.19 1.47
N ALA A 227 0.15 18.15 2.81
CA ALA A 227 1.21 18.84 3.54
C ALA A 227 2.60 18.38 3.09
N TYR A 228 2.78 17.06 2.93
CA TYR A 228 4.06 16.49 2.49
C TYR A 228 4.42 16.92 1.06
N VAL A 229 3.46 16.84 0.13
CA VAL A 229 3.66 17.24 -1.26
C VAL A 229 3.97 18.73 -1.39
N VAL A 230 3.31 19.58 -0.60
CA VAL A 230 3.61 21.03 -0.58
C VAL A 230 5.06 21.30 -0.17
N VAL A 231 5.54 20.64 0.89
CA VAL A 231 6.94 20.79 1.31
C VAL A 231 7.90 20.27 0.24
N ALA A 232 7.60 19.13 -0.39
CA ALA A 232 8.40 18.61 -1.50
C ALA A 232 8.46 19.60 -2.69
N ILE A 233 7.34 20.23 -3.05
CA ILE A 233 7.31 21.27 -4.08
C ILE A 233 8.19 22.47 -3.70
N ILE A 234 8.18 22.88 -2.44
CA ILE A 234 9.07 23.96 -1.96
C ILE A 234 10.53 23.56 -2.13
N VAL A 235 10.92 22.35 -1.72
CA VAL A 235 12.30 21.84 -1.89
C VAL A 235 12.71 21.81 -3.38
N LEU A 236 11.81 21.34 -4.25
CA LEU A 236 12.07 21.32 -5.70
C LEU A 236 12.19 22.73 -6.28
N ALA A 237 11.36 23.67 -5.85
CA ALA A 237 11.45 25.07 -6.28
C ALA A 237 12.75 25.75 -5.86
N LEU A 238 13.22 25.48 -4.63
CA LEU A 238 14.52 25.95 -4.13
C LEU A 238 15.69 25.36 -4.91
N ASN A 239 15.53 24.19 -5.50
CA ASN A 239 16.56 23.46 -6.24
C ASN A 239 16.24 23.32 -7.74
N ILE A 240 15.48 24.26 -8.32
CA ILE A 240 14.95 24.17 -9.70
C ILE A 240 16.04 23.94 -10.76
N THR A 241 17.21 24.52 -10.57
CA THR A 241 18.35 24.37 -11.48
C THR A 241 18.98 22.98 -11.47
N HIS A 242 18.79 22.21 -10.40
CA HIS A 242 19.32 20.85 -10.27
C HIS A 242 18.36 19.78 -10.81
N ILE A 243 17.07 20.11 -10.99
CA ILE A 243 16.04 19.16 -11.38
C ILE A 243 16.32 18.46 -12.72
N PRO A 244 16.74 19.13 -13.81
CA PRO A 244 17.04 18.44 -15.08
C PRO A 244 18.15 17.41 -14.93
N ARG A 245 19.20 17.74 -14.17
CA ARG A 245 20.31 16.81 -13.90
C ARG A 245 19.88 15.66 -13.01
N LEU A 246 18.99 15.91 -12.06
CA LEU A 246 18.41 14.91 -11.17
C LEU A 246 17.65 13.85 -11.98
N PHE A 247 16.71 14.26 -12.86
CA PHE A 247 15.99 13.35 -13.73
C PHE A 247 16.92 12.56 -14.64
N LEU A 248 17.92 13.20 -15.23
CA LEU A 248 18.90 12.52 -16.07
C LEU A 248 19.67 11.47 -15.27
N SER A 249 20.10 11.77 -14.04
CA SER A 249 20.82 10.84 -13.17
C SER A 249 19.96 9.62 -12.79
N ILE A 250 18.66 9.79 -12.58
CA ILE A 250 17.72 8.70 -12.29
C ILE A 250 17.64 7.75 -13.50
N ILE A 251 17.48 8.30 -14.71
CA ILE A 251 17.38 7.49 -15.95
C ILE A 251 18.72 6.81 -16.25
N GLU A 252 19.84 7.55 -16.19
CA GLU A 252 21.18 6.99 -16.45
C GLU A 252 21.53 5.86 -15.48
N ALA A 253 21.22 6.02 -14.19
CA ALA A 253 21.47 5.02 -13.17
C ALA A 253 20.55 3.78 -13.33
N ALA A 254 19.30 3.97 -13.77
CA ALA A 254 18.37 2.86 -14.00
C ALA A 254 18.84 1.88 -15.09
N PHE A 255 19.57 2.39 -16.09
CA PHE A 255 20.08 1.61 -17.23
C PHE A 255 21.60 1.43 -17.22
N GLY A 256 22.29 1.84 -16.16
CA GLY A 256 23.73 1.63 -15.98
C GLY A 256 24.64 2.39 -16.93
N VAL A 257 24.17 3.47 -17.54
CA VAL A 257 24.89 4.20 -18.60
C VAL A 257 26.29 4.70 -18.15
N LYS A 258 26.46 4.95 -16.84
CA LYS A 258 27.75 5.40 -16.27
C LYS A 258 28.47 4.34 -15.43
N GLN A 259 27.87 3.20 -15.20
CA GLN A 259 28.42 2.14 -14.36
C GLN A 259 28.72 0.92 -15.21
N ALA A 260 30.00 0.67 -15.50
CA ALA A 260 30.48 -0.47 -16.27
C ALA A 260 30.23 -1.85 -15.61
N VAL A 261 29.43 -1.92 -14.55
CA VAL A 261 29.18 -3.12 -13.76
C VAL A 261 27.69 -3.46 -13.79
N GLY A 262 27.31 -4.50 -14.52
CA GLY A 262 25.93 -4.97 -14.63
C GLY A 262 25.24 -5.30 -13.29
N GLY A 263 26.00 -5.45 -12.20
CA GLY A 263 25.47 -5.63 -10.83
C GLY A 263 24.66 -4.43 -10.31
N ALA A 264 25.03 -3.21 -10.67
CA ALA A 264 24.37 -2.00 -10.18
C ALA A 264 22.94 -1.84 -10.74
N ILE A 265 22.70 -2.22 -12.01
CA ILE A 265 21.36 -2.21 -12.60
C ILE A 265 20.45 -3.21 -11.87
N GLY A 266 20.95 -4.41 -11.59
CA GLY A 266 20.21 -5.44 -10.87
C GLY A 266 19.80 -4.99 -9.46
N VAL A 267 20.69 -4.30 -8.74
CA VAL A 267 20.40 -3.75 -7.41
C VAL A 267 19.37 -2.63 -7.47
N ALA A 268 19.49 -1.70 -8.42
CA ALA A 268 18.52 -0.62 -8.62
C ALA A 268 17.11 -1.17 -8.94
N LEU A 269 17.04 -2.13 -9.85
CA LEU A 269 15.81 -2.81 -10.22
C LEU A 269 15.20 -3.56 -9.03
N LEU A 270 16.01 -4.36 -8.31
CA LEU A 270 15.58 -5.13 -7.15
C LEU A 270 15.03 -4.22 -6.05
N GLN A 271 15.78 -3.18 -5.68
CA GLN A 271 15.37 -2.26 -4.62
C GLN A 271 14.15 -1.42 -5.04
N GLY A 272 14.13 -0.95 -6.28
CA GLY A 272 13.00 -0.18 -6.80
C GLY A 272 11.70 -0.97 -6.81
N ILE A 273 11.71 -2.22 -7.31
CA ILE A 273 10.51 -3.06 -7.34
C ILE A 273 10.10 -3.48 -5.93
N LYS A 274 11.05 -3.89 -5.09
CA LYS A 274 10.80 -4.35 -3.72
C LYS A 274 10.20 -3.25 -2.85
N ARG A 275 10.81 -2.07 -2.84
CA ARG A 275 10.32 -0.92 -2.06
C ARG A 275 9.07 -0.28 -2.69
N GLY A 276 8.96 -0.31 -4.02
CA GLY A 276 7.73 0.10 -4.72
C GLY A 276 6.54 -0.76 -4.33
N LEU A 277 6.69 -2.09 -4.35
CA LEU A 277 5.63 -3.01 -3.92
C LEU A 277 5.28 -2.83 -2.43
N TYR A 278 6.29 -2.68 -1.56
CA TYR A 278 6.06 -2.42 -0.14
C TYR A 278 5.24 -1.15 0.09
N SER A 279 5.45 -0.12 -0.73
CA SER A 279 4.74 1.15 -0.63
C SER A 279 3.31 1.05 -1.15
N ASN A 280 3.12 0.60 -2.40
CA ASN A 280 1.81 0.67 -3.07
C ASN A 280 0.95 -0.60 -2.94
N GLU A 281 1.50 -1.67 -2.42
CA GLU A 281 0.85 -2.96 -2.12
C GLU A 281 0.13 -3.63 -3.32
N ALA A 282 0.35 -3.17 -4.55
CA ALA A 282 -0.37 -3.63 -5.74
C ALA A 282 -0.09 -5.10 -6.08
N GLY A 283 -1.11 -5.93 -6.02
CA GLY A 283 -0.99 -7.37 -6.24
C GLY A 283 -0.70 -8.19 -4.98
N MET A 284 -0.54 -7.55 -3.82
CA MET A 284 -0.40 -8.26 -2.55
C MET A 284 -1.72 -8.82 -2.01
N GLY A 285 -2.85 -8.28 -2.47
CA GLY A 285 -4.16 -8.67 -1.97
C GLY A 285 -4.55 -8.02 -0.63
N SER A 286 -3.91 -6.95 -0.24
CA SER A 286 -4.19 -6.19 1.00
C SER A 286 -5.32 -5.19 0.79
N ALA A 287 -5.16 -4.24 -0.15
CA ALA A 287 -6.16 -3.24 -0.50
C ALA A 287 -7.55 -3.81 -0.81
N PRO A 288 -7.69 -4.99 -1.44
CA PRO A 288 -8.97 -5.67 -1.64
C PRO A 288 -9.84 -5.82 -0.38
N ASN A 289 -9.23 -5.97 0.80
CA ASN A 289 -9.96 -6.06 2.07
C ASN A 289 -10.69 -4.75 2.42
N ALA A 290 -10.09 -3.61 2.12
CA ALA A 290 -10.74 -2.31 2.29
C ALA A 290 -11.73 -2.03 1.14
N ALA A 291 -11.33 -2.26 -0.09
CA ALA A 291 -12.15 -2.01 -1.27
C ALA A 291 -13.52 -2.69 -1.18
N ALA A 292 -13.57 -3.94 -0.70
CA ALA A 292 -14.79 -4.72 -0.58
C ALA A 292 -15.80 -4.17 0.42
N THR A 293 -15.41 -3.32 1.38
CA THR A 293 -16.31 -2.80 2.42
C THR A 293 -17.31 -1.77 1.92
N SER A 294 -17.04 -1.17 0.78
CA SER A 294 -17.83 -0.03 0.30
C SER A 294 -19.06 -0.44 -0.50
N ASN A 295 -20.10 0.41 -0.39
CA ASN A 295 -21.20 0.38 -1.31
C ASN A 295 -20.85 1.18 -2.57
N VAL A 296 -20.89 0.53 -3.74
CA VAL A 296 -20.67 1.14 -5.05
C VAL A 296 -21.62 0.53 -6.07
N SER A 297 -21.99 1.30 -7.11
CA SER A 297 -22.91 0.79 -8.16
C SER A 297 -22.22 -0.17 -9.15
N HIS A 298 -20.89 -0.17 -9.19
CA HIS A 298 -20.13 -1.03 -10.11
C HIS A 298 -18.76 -1.40 -9.49
N PRO A 299 -18.33 -2.67 -9.49
CA PRO A 299 -17.06 -3.12 -8.89
C PRO A 299 -15.84 -2.35 -9.36
N VAL A 300 -15.77 -1.99 -10.64
CA VAL A 300 -14.65 -1.26 -11.25
C VAL A 300 -14.44 0.12 -10.62
N LYS A 301 -15.46 0.73 -10.06
CA LYS A 301 -15.30 2.04 -9.37
C LYS A 301 -14.29 1.93 -8.22
N GLN A 302 -14.34 0.85 -7.44
CA GLN A 302 -13.31 0.60 -6.43
C GLN A 302 -11.98 0.19 -7.04
N GLY A 303 -11.97 -0.62 -8.10
CA GLY A 303 -10.75 -0.93 -8.85
C GLY A 303 -10.02 0.33 -9.32
N LEU A 304 -10.75 1.32 -9.84
CA LEU A 304 -10.21 2.61 -10.27
C LEU A 304 -9.70 3.46 -9.11
N LEU A 305 -10.46 3.55 -8.02
CA LEU A 305 -10.04 4.29 -6.82
C LEU A 305 -8.74 3.72 -6.24
N GLN A 306 -8.61 2.40 -6.14
CA GLN A 306 -7.41 1.76 -5.61
C GLN A 306 -6.22 1.89 -6.58
N ALA A 307 -6.44 1.78 -7.89
CA ALA A 307 -5.41 2.08 -8.89
C ALA A 307 -4.92 3.54 -8.82
N PHE A 308 -5.81 4.49 -8.54
CA PHE A 308 -5.43 5.88 -8.28
C PHE A 308 -4.58 6.00 -7.00
N GLY A 309 -4.89 5.21 -5.97
CA GLY A 309 -4.09 5.12 -4.75
C GLY A 309 -2.63 4.74 -5.03
N VAL A 310 -2.38 3.79 -5.93
CA VAL A 310 -1.02 3.41 -6.36
C VAL A 310 -0.27 4.59 -7.00
N PHE A 311 -0.96 5.41 -7.81
CA PHE A 311 -0.34 6.60 -8.41
C PHE A 311 -0.02 7.67 -7.36
N VAL A 312 -0.96 7.96 -6.47
CA VAL A 312 -0.75 8.93 -5.38
C VAL A 312 0.40 8.48 -4.47
N ASP A 313 0.41 7.22 -4.08
CA ASP A 313 1.43 6.65 -3.22
C ASP A 313 2.83 6.73 -3.85
N THR A 314 3.00 6.11 -5.01
CA THR A 314 4.35 5.90 -5.54
C THR A 314 4.79 7.00 -6.51
N ILE A 315 3.92 7.41 -7.47
CA ILE A 315 4.33 8.44 -8.44
C ILE A 315 4.41 9.82 -7.77
N LEU A 316 3.55 10.10 -6.79
CA LEU A 316 3.55 11.41 -6.14
C LEU A 316 4.40 11.42 -4.86
N ILE A 317 4.01 10.62 -3.84
CA ILE A 317 4.64 10.71 -2.50
C ILE A 317 6.03 10.09 -2.47
N CYS A 318 6.24 8.89 -3.04
CA CYS A 318 7.58 8.31 -3.10
C CYS A 318 8.55 9.13 -3.96
N SER A 319 8.07 9.72 -5.06
CA SER A 319 8.90 10.62 -5.86
C SER A 319 9.32 11.87 -5.09
N ALA A 320 8.41 12.44 -4.30
CA ALA A 320 8.71 13.57 -3.43
C ALA A 320 9.87 13.24 -2.46
N THR A 321 9.80 12.09 -1.79
CA THR A 321 10.89 11.61 -0.91
C THR A 321 12.17 11.34 -1.69
N GLY A 322 12.07 10.65 -2.83
CA GLY A 322 13.22 10.31 -3.67
C GLY A 322 13.97 11.57 -4.12
N PHE A 323 13.25 12.61 -4.53
CA PHE A 323 13.85 13.88 -4.92
C PHE A 323 14.50 14.61 -3.73
N ILE A 324 13.84 14.65 -2.57
CA ILE A 324 14.42 15.25 -1.35
C ILE A 324 15.73 14.54 -0.99
N VAL A 325 15.75 13.21 -0.99
CA VAL A 325 16.93 12.42 -0.64
C VAL A 325 18.04 12.59 -1.68
N LEU A 326 17.73 12.55 -2.98
CA LEU A 326 18.73 12.67 -4.05
C LEU A 326 19.33 14.08 -4.19
N LEU A 327 18.66 15.10 -3.66
CA LEU A 327 19.20 16.46 -3.57
C LEU A 327 20.13 16.66 -2.37
N TYR A 328 20.19 15.69 -1.45
CA TYR A 328 21.10 15.71 -0.31
C TYR A 328 22.49 15.16 -0.74
N PRO A 329 23.59 15.96 -0.67
CA PRO A 329 24.89 15.54 -1.22
C PRO A 329 25.47 14.28 -0.56
N GLU A 330 25.14 14.05 0.72
CA GLU A 330 25.72 12.98 1.53
C GLU A 330 24.86 11.70 1.57
N TYR A 331 23.81 11.60 0.72
CA TYR A 331 22.90 10.44 0.74
C TYR A 331 23.60 9.09 0.49
N ASN A 332 24.80 9.11 -0.11
CA ASN A 332 25.60 7.95 -0.47
C ASN A 332 26.74 7.66 0.53
N ALA A 333 26.83 8.40 1.63
CA ALA A 333 27.93 8.27 2.60
C ALA A 333 27.87 6.97 3.44
N GLY A 334 26.81 6.16 3.30
CA GLY A 334 26.70 4.82 3.88
C GLY A 334 26.46 4.77 5.39
N THR A 335 26.34 5.93 6.06
CA THR A 335 26.15 6.01 7.52
C THR A 335 24.68 6.05 7.93
N ASP A 336 23.84 6.72 7.15
CA ASP A 336 22.44 6.94 7.46
C ASP A 336 21.52 6.23 6.44
N THR A 337 20.45 5.63 6.92
CA THR A 337 19.47 4.93 6.09
C THR A 337 18.07 5.09 6.66
N GLY A 338 17.06 4.69 5.89
CA GLY A 338 15.68 4.74 6.33
C GLY A 338 15.21 6.16 6.66
N ILE A 339 14.45 6.31 7.75
CA ILE A 339 13.81 7.59 8.10
C ILE A 339 14.81 8.68 8.48
N GLN A 340 15.96 8.32 9.06
CA GLN A 340 16.98 9.26 9.48
C GLN A 340 17.59 9.98 8.26
N LEU A 341 17.85 9.25 7.18
CA LEU A 341 18.32 9.84 5.93
C LEU A 341 17.32 10.86 5.37
N THR A 342 16.03 10.57 5.43
CA THR A 342 14.99 11.52 4.98
C THR A 342 14.93 12.77 5.87
N GLN A 343 15.10 12.60 7.20
CA GLN A 343 15.15 13.72 8.15
C GLN A 343 16.36 14.65 7.85
N PHE A 344 17.54 14.08 7.63
CA PHE A 344 18.74 14.86 7.31
C PHE A 344 18.65 15.53 5.94
N ALA A 345 18.15 14.82 4.93
CA ALA A 345 17.98 15.37 3.59
C ALA A 345 17.01 16.57 3.56
N LEU A 346 15.89 16.49 4.27
CA LEU A 346 14.98 17.63 4.36
C LEU A 346 15.59 18.77 5.19
N SER A 347 16.26 18.47 6.30
CA SER A 347 16.93 19.49 7.12
C SER A 347 18.02 20.23 6.37
N TYR A 348 18.74 19.57 5.49
CA TYR A 348 19.71 20.22 4.59
C TYR A 348 19.02 21.23 3.67
N SER A 349 17.86 20.89 3.14
CA SER A 349 17.14 21.72 2.15
C SER A 349 16.42 22.92 2.77
N VAL A 350 15.83 22.77 3.97
CA VAL A 350 14.94 23.79 4.56
C VAL A 350 15.32 24.23 5.99
N GLY A 351 16.44 23.71 6.52
CA GLY A 351 16.91 24.00 7.89
C GLY A 351 16.42 22.99 8.93
N ALA A 352 16.86 23.17 10.18
CA ALA A 352 16.68 22.20 11.27
C ALA A 352 15.22 21.76 11.54
N TRP A 353 14.22 22.59 11.21
CA TRP A 353 12.81 22.23 11.36
C TRP A 353 12.39 21.06 10.44
N GLY A 354 13.14 20.81 9.36
CA GLY A 354 12.88 19.72 8.43
C GLY A 354 12.84 18.36 9.08
N ALA A 355 13.73 18.07 10.03
CA ALA A 355 13.72 16.80 10.78
C ALA A 355 12.42 16.64 11.59
N HIS A 356 11.97 17.69 12.28
CA HIS A 356 10.73 17.68 13.06
C HIS A 356 9.50 17.53 12.16
N PHE A 357 9.51 18.16 10.98
CA PHE A 357 8.44 18.00 10.00
C PHE A 357 8.35 16.54 9.49
N ILE A 358 9.49 15.91 9.15
CA ILE A 358 9.52 14.49 8.78
C ILE A 358 9.04 13.61 9.94
N THR A 359 9.40 13.94 11.19
CA THR A 359 8.91 13.20 12.36
C THR A 359 7.39 13.29 12.49
N LEU A 360 6.81 14.45 12.27
CA LEU A 360 5.36 14.62 12.23
C LEU A 360 4.73 13.84 11.07
N CYS A 361 5.32 13.92 9.87
CA CYS A 361 4.83 13.20 8.70
C CYS A 361 4.88 11.69 8.91
N ILE A 362 6.02 11.14 9.37
CA ILE A 362 6.12 9.69 9.59
C ILE A 362 5.20 9.22 10.71
N PHE A 363 5.00 10.03 11.75
CA PHE A 363 3.99 9.71 12.76
C PHE A 363 2.60 9.58 12.15
N LEU A 364 2.16 10.57 11.37
CA LEU A 364 0.83 10.54 10.74
C LEU A 364 0.71 9.41 9.72
N PHE A 365 1.70 9.24 8.84
CA PHE A 365 1.72 8.23 7.78
C PHE A 365 1.74 6.81 8.38
N ALA A 366 2.76 6.52 9.18
CA ALA A 366 2.92 5.18 9.75
C ALA A 366 1.86 4.85 10.81
N PHE A 367 1.35 5.83 11.56
CA PHE A 367 0.25 5.60 12.48
C PHE A 367 -1.06 5.30 11.75
N SER A 368 -1.35 5.99 10.63
CA SER A 368 -2.49 5.62 9.79
C SER A 368 -2.34 4.21 9.20
N SER A 369 -1.10 3.82 8.83
CA SER A 369 -0.80 2.47 8.36
C SER A 369 -0.98 1.42 9.46
N LEU A 370 -0.56 1.68 10.70
CA LEU A 370 -0.84 0.79 11.84
C LEU A 370 -2.33 0.45 11.95
N ILE A 371 -3.18 1.47 11.76
CA ILE A 371 -4.63 1.33 11.85
C ILE A 371 -5.19 0.58 10.62
N GLY A 372 -4.73 0.91 9.42
CA GLY A 372 -5.12 0.25 8.17
C GLY A 372 -4.72 -1.23 8.14
N ASN A 373 -3.49 -1.52 8.54
CA ASN A 373 -2.94 -2.87 8.63
C ASN A 373 -3.70 -3.73 9.66
N TYR A 374 -4.02 -3.14 10.82
CA TYR A 374 -4.89 -3.79 11.80
C TYR A 374 -6.22 -4.17 11.17
N TYR A 375 -6.85 -3.25 10.41
CA TYR A 375 -8.13 -3.53 9.76
C TYR A 375 -8.05 -4.71 8.79
N TYR A 376 -6.97 -4.83 8.00
CA TYR A 376 -6.78 -5.98 7.11
C TYR A 376 -6.71 -7.29 7.90
N GLY A 377 -6.00 -7.31 9.01
CA GLY A 377 -5.95 -8.45 9.92
C GLY A 377 -7.32 -8.78 10.53
N GLU A 378 -8.07 -7.76 10.99
CA GLU A 378 -9.43 -7.92 11.54
C GLU A 378 -10.38 -8.54 10.51
N ALA A 379 -10.38 -8.03 9.26
CA ALA A 379 -11.23 -8.54 8.19
C ALA A 379 -10.95 -10.02 7.86
N ASN A 380 -9.68 -10.42 7.88
CA ASN A 380 -9.26 -11.80 7.66
C ASN A 380 -9.50 -12.70 8.88
N LEU A 381 -9.39 -12.19 10.10
CA LEU A 381 -9.78 -12.94 11.29
C LEU A 381 -11.30 -13.20 11.30
N GLU A 382 -12.13 -12.24 10.88
CA GLU A 382 -13.58 -12.43 10.75
C GLU A 382 -13.96 -13.46 9.66
N PHE A 383 -13.11 -13.66 8.65
CA PHE A 383 -13.28 -14.77 7.69
C PHE A 383 -13.00 -16.13 8.35
N LEU A 384 -11.98 -16.21 9.22
CA LEU A 384 -11.60 -17.46 9.90
C LEU A 384 -12.56 -17.83 11.04
N THR A 385 -13.01 -16.85 11.83
CA THR A 385 -13.82 -17.08 13.04
C THR A 385 -14.73 -15.91 13.38
N LYS A 386 -15.89 -16.22 13.99
CA LYS A 386 -16.82 -15.22 14.54
C LYS A 386 -16.66 -15.04 16.06
N SER A 387 -15.63 -15.61 16.68
CA SER A 387 -15.38 -15.59 18.11
C SER A 387 -15.00 -14.20 18.60
N LYS A 388 -15.74 -13.66 19.57
CA LYS A 388 -15.41 -12.39 20.22
C LYS A 388 -14.12 -12.46 21.04
N SER A 389 -13.84 -13.62 21.65
CA SER A 389 -12.60 -13.85 22.39
C SER A 389 -11.37 -13.84 21.48
N SER A 390 -11.45 -14.48 20.32
CA SER A 390 -10.37 -14.46 19.31
C SER A 390 -10.08 -13.03 18.83
N MET A 391 -11.14 -12.24 18.60
CA MET A 391 -10.99 -10.83 18.22
C MET A 391 -10.34 -9.99 19.32
N PHE A 392 -10.69 -10.22 20.58
CA PHE A 392 -10.09 -9.52 21.72
C PHE A 392 -8.59 -9.87 21.86
N ILE A 393 -8.25 -11.16 21.79
CA ILE A 393 -6.85 -11.62 21.83
C ILE A 393 -6.04 -11.02 20.66
N PHE A 394 -6.60 -11.02 19.46
CA PHE A 394 -5.98 -10.42 18.29
C PHE A 394 -5.65 -8.93 18.48
N ARG A 395 -6.57 -8.14 19.06
CA ARG A 395 -6.35 -6.73 19.39
C ARG A 395 -5.18 -6.55 20.36
N ILE A 396 -5.15 -7.35 21.43
CA ILE A 396 -4.05 -7.31 22.40
C ILE A 396 -2.73 -7.67 21.73
N LEU A 397 -2.69 -8.75 20.93
CA LEU A 397 -1.47 -9.14 20.22
C LEU A 397 -0.99 -8.03 19.29
N THR A 398 -1.89 -7.37 18.54
CA THR A 398 -1.49 -6.24 17.69
C THR A 398 -0.81 -5.14 18.48
N VAL A 399 -1.36 -4.75 19.64
CA VAL A 399 -0.75 -3.73 20.50
C VAL A 399 0.63 -4.19 21.02
N VAL A 400 0.75 -5.45 21.41
CA VAL A 400 2.05 -6.03 21.84
C VAL A 400 3.08 -5.98 20.71
N PHE A 401 2.71 -6.34 19.48
CA PHE A 401 3.62 -6.27 18.33
C PHE A 401 4.02 -4.84 17.98
N VAL A 402 3.15 -3.86 18.14
CA VAL A 402 3.47 -2.43 18.02
C VAL A 402 4.52 -2.01 19.06
N PHE A 403 4.35 -2.43 20.32
CA PHE A 403 5.33 -2.16 21.39
C PHE A 403 6.68 -2.82 21.08
N LEU A 404 6.70 -4.13 20.80
CA LEU A 404 7.92 -4.87 20.50
C LEU A 404 8.63 -4.35 19.24
N GLY A 405 7.86 -3.99 18.21
CA GLY A 405 8.39 -3.40 16.99
C GLY A 405 9.13 -2.10 17.22
N SER A 406 8.62 -1.24 18.09
CA SER A 406 9.24 0.06 18.42
C SER A 406 10.65 -0.08 18.99
N ILE A 407 10.95 -1.18 19.68
CA ILE A 407 12.26 -1.44 20.33
C ILE A 407 13.15 -2.42 19.54
N ALA A 408 12.65 -2.98 18.44
CA ALA A 408 13.38 -3.96 17.62
C ALA A 408 14.48 -3.31 16.76
N SER A 409 15.39 -4.14 16.22
CA SER A 409 16.40 -3.70 15.25
C SER A 409 15.81 -3.47 13.87
N LEU A 410 16.20 -2.39 13.19
CA LEU A 410 15.67 -1.98 11.88
C LEU A 410 15.85 -3.08 10.82
N GLY A 411 17.05 -3.66 10.67
CA GLY A 411 17.33 -4.65 9.62
C GLY A 411 16.45 -5.88 9.72
N LEU A 412 16.32 -6.47 10.92
CA LEU A 412 15.53 -7.67 11.14
C LEU A 412 14.05 -7.47 10.79
N VAL A 413 13.47 -6.31 11.18
CA VAL A 413 12.04 -6.03 10.91
C VAL A 413 11.77 -5.96 9.41
N TRP A 414 12.65 -5.29 8.65
CA TRP A 414 12.52 -5.18 7.20
C TRP A 414 12.73 -6.51 6.48
N ASP A 415 13.71 -7.31 6.91
CA ASP A 415 13.99 -8.61 6.28
C ASP A 415 12.82 -9.58 6.44
N ILE A 416 12.22 -9.63 7.63
CA ILE A 416 11.02 -10.45 7.87
C ILE A 416 9.84 -9.93 7.07
N ALA A 417 9.64 -8.61 7.03
CA ALA A 417 8.55 -8.00 6.27
C ALA A 417 8.65 -8.34 4.77
N ASP A 418 9.86 -8.31 4.21
CA ASP A 418 10.10 -8.64 2.81
C ASP A 418 9.74 -10.11 2.47
N VAL A 419 10.04 -11.05 3.37
CA VAL A 419 9.67 -12.47 3.17
C VAL A 419 8.16 -12.64 3.14
N PHE A 420 7.46 -12.12 4.14
CA PHE A 420 6.00 -12.28 4.25
C PHE A 420 5.26 -11.54 3.13
N MET A 421 5.71 -10.33 2.78
CA MET A 421 5.24 -9.60 1.61
C MET A 421 5.37 -10.43 0.33
N GLY A 422 6.52 -11.05 0.14
CA GLY A 422 6.79 -11.87 -1.04
C GLY A 422 5.88 -13.10 -1.13
N ILE A 423 5.69 -13.82 -0.03
CA ILE A 423 4.79 -14.99 0.02
C ILE A 423 3.35 -14.56 -0.29
N MET A 424 2.90 -13.48 0.30
CA MET A 424 1.54 -12.97 0.11
C MET A 424 1.30 -12.55 -1.34
N ALA A 425 2.23 -11.77 -1.93
CA ALA A 425 2.15 -11.34 -3.32
C ALA A 425 2.17 -12.54 -4.29
N LEU A 426 3.03 -13.52 -4.06
CA LEU A 426 3.09 -14.73 -4.89
C LEU A 426 1.75 -15.47 -4.93
N MET A 427 1.15 -15.70 -3.77
CA MET A 427 -0.14 -16.39 -3.70
C MET A 427 -1.25 -15.59 -4.39
N ASN A 428 -1.34 -14.30 -4.11
CA ASN A 428 -2.41 -13.47 -4.66
C ASN A 428 -2.30 -13.30 -6.18
N ILE A 429 -1.09 -13.04 -6.70
CA ILE A 429 -0.88 -12.83 -8.15
C ILE A 429 -1.28 -14.09 -8.94
N ILE A 430 -0.97 -15.29 -8.45
CA ILE A 430 -1.39 -16.54 -9.10
C ILE A 430 -2.93 -16.63 -9.14
N VAL A 431 -3.60 -16.33 -8.04
CA VAL A 431 -5.06 -16.39 -7.96
C VAL A 431 -5.72 -15.36 -8.87
N ILE A 432 -5.26 -14.12 -8.84
CA ILE A 432 -5.85 -13.09 -9.72
C ILE A 432 -5.52 -13.31 -11.19
N ALA A 433 -4.41 -14.00 -11.52
CA ALA A 433 -4.13 -14.41 -12.89
C ALA A 433 -5.19 -15.39 -13.41
N ILE A 434 -5.55 -16.40 -12.60
CA ILE A 434 -6.60 -17.36 -12.92
C ILE A 434 -7.97 -16.66 -13.06
N LEU A 435 -8.28 -15.72 -12.18
CA LEU A 435 -9.55 -14.98 -12.16
C LEU A 435 -9.60 -13.78 -13.12
N SER A 436 -8.48 -13.42 -13.74
CA SER A 436 -8.37 -12.22 -14.58
C SER A 436 -9.36 -12.18 -15.76
N PRO A 437 -9.77 -13.30 -16.41
CA PRO A 437 -10.79 -13.23 -17.46
C PRO A 437 -12.11 -12.64 -16.98
N LYS A 438 -12.54 -12.98 -15.75
CA LYS A 438 -13.76 -12.45 -15.13
C LYS A 438 -13.60 -10.95 -14.86
N ALA A 439 -12.50 -10.53 -14.23
CA ALA A 439 -12.24 -9.12 -13.95
C ALA A 439 -12.17 -8.28 -15.23
N VAL A 440 -11.50 -8.78 -16.28
CA VAL A 440 -11.41 -8.09 -17.58
C VAL A 440 -12.78 -7.94 -18.23
N ALA A 441 -13.67 -8.94 -18.13
CA ALA A 441 -15.03 -8.86 -18.64
C ALA A 441 -15.83 -7.74 -17.94
N ILE A 442 -15.72 -7.66 -16.60
CA ILE A 442 -16.36 -6.62 -15.78
C ILE A 442 -15.81 -5.22 -16.12
N ILE A 443 -14.49 -5.10 -16.33
CA ILE A 443 -13.87 -3.83 -16.75
C ILE A 443 -14.34 -3.41 -18.14
N LYS A 444 -14.49 -4.35 -19.07
CA LYS A 444 -15.03 -4.06 -20.41
C LYS A 444 -16.49 -3.59 -20.35
N ASP A 445 -17.30 -4.18 -19.49
CA ASP A 445 -18.67 -3.71 -19.26
C ASP A 445 -18.70 -2.27 -18.75
N TYR A 446 -17.89 -1.95 -17.73
CA TYR A 446 -17.74 -0.57 -17.26
C TYR A 446 -17.37 0.40 -18.37
N ILE A 447 -16.34 0.07 -19.17
CA ILE A 447 -15.88 0.92 -20.28
C ILE A 447 -16.98 1.10 -21.31
N LYS A 448 -17.77 0.08 -21.62
CA LYS A 448 -18.91 0.17 -22.54
C LYS A 448 -19.94 1.16 -22.04
N GLN A 449 -20.37 1.03 -20.78
CA GLN A 449 -21.36 1.94 -20.18
C GLN A 449 -20.84 3.39 -20.12
N ARG A 450 -19.54 3.60 -19.85
CA ARG A 450 -18.92 4.95 -19.86
C ARG A 450 -18.90 5.57 -21.26
N LYS A 451 -18.65 4.80 -22.30
CA LYS A 451 -18.71 5.28 -23.70
C LYS A 451 -20.13 5.71 -24.11
N GLU A 452 -21.15 5.12 -23.49
CA GLU A 452 -22.55 5.50 -23.67
C GLU A 452 -22.95 6.72 -22.83
N GLY A 453 -22.02 7.35 -22.12
CA GLY A 453 -22.27 8.52 -21.25
C GLY A 453 -22.98 8.19 -19.93
N LYS A 454 -23.12 6.92 -19.58
CA LYS A 454 -23.84 6.47 -18.38
C LYS A 454 -22.96 6.51 -17.13
N ASN A 455 -23.59 6.61 -15.95
CA ASN A 455 -22.99 6.25 -14.68
C ASN A 455 -23.10 4.73 -14.53
N PRO A 456 -21.97 3.97 -14.59
CA PRO A 456 -22.02 2.51 -14.69
C PRO A 456 -22.71 1.83 -13.50
N VAL A 457 -23.58 0.88 -13.82
CA VAL A 457 -24.29 0.03 -12.87
C VAL A 457 -24.00 -1.44 -13.23
N PHE A 458 -23.56 -2.19 -12.27
CA PHE A 458 -23.22 -3.60 -12.47
C PHE A 458 -24.40 -4.53 -12.16
N ARG A 459 -24.55 -5.54 -13.01
CA ARG A 459 -25.46 -6.66 -12.82
C ARG A 459 -24.69 -7.94 -13.13
N ALA A 460 -24.60 -8.85 -12.18
CA ALA A 460 -23.84 -10.10 -12.34
C ALA A 460 -24.29 -10.93 -13.55
N LYS A 461 -25.60 -10.98 -13.81
CA LYS A 461 -26.21 -11.72 -14.94
C LYS A 461 -25.77 -11.24 -16.31
N ASP A 462 -25.27 -10.00 -16.42
CA ASP A 462 -24.83 -9.44 -17.71
C ASP A 462 -23.40 -9.92 -18.08
N ILE A 463 -22.72 -10.61 -17.16
CA ILE A 463 -21.37 -11.13 -17.37
C ILE A 463 -21.40 -12.67 -17.46
N PRO A 464 -21.16 -13.26 -18.63
CA PRO A 464 -21.20 -14.71 -18.79
C PRO A 464 -20.21 -15.44 -17.87
N GLY A 465 -20.66 -16.52 -17.22
CA GLY A 465 -19.84 -17.37 -16.34
C GLY A 465 -19.46 -16.73 -15.00
N LEU A 466 -20.13 -15.65 -14.62
CA LEU A 466 -19.97 -15.05 -13.30
C LEU A 466 -21.03 -15.64 -12.34
N GLU A 467 -20.56 -16.34 -11.32
CA GLU A 467 -21.39 -17.04 -10.33
C GLU A 467 -20.94 -16.64 -8.91
N ASN A 468 -21.79 -16.95 -7.91
CA ASN A 468 -21.52 -16.73 -6.49
C ASN A 468 -21.25 -15.27 -6.09
N THR A 469 -21.99 -14.34 -6.69
CA THR A 469 -21.85 -12.88 -6.48
C THR A 469 -22.95 -12.34 -5.56
N GLU A 470 -22.97 -12.76 -4.31
CA GLU A 470 -24.03 -12.56 -3.29
C GLU A 470 -24.64 -11.13 -3.22
N CYS A 471 -23.87 -10.10 -3.52
CA CYS A 471 -24.31 -8.69 -3.39
C CYS A 471 -24.74 -8.05 -4.72
N TRP A 472 -24.82 -8.80 -5.83
CA TRP A 472 -25.03 -8.27 -7.18
C TRP A 472 -26.14 -9.01 -7.97
N ASP A 473 -26.92 -9.82 -7.27
CA ASP A 473 -27.94 -10.68 -7.88
C ASP A 473 -29.31 -10.00 -8.05
N ASP A 474 -29.44 -8.71 -7.69
CA ASP A 474 -30.68 -7.92 -7.81
C ASP A 474 -30.80 -7.19 -9.16
#